data_1332a31fc55a35b844c8fe3fac19ab72
#
_entry.id   1332a31fc55a35b844c8fe3fac19ab72
#
_cell.length_a   1.000
_cell.length_b   1.000
_cell.length_c   1.000
_cell.angle_alpha   90.00
_cell.angle_beta   90.00
_cell.angle_gamma   90.00
#
_symmetry.space_group_name_H-M   'P 1'
#
loop_
_entity.id
_entity.type
_entity.pdbx_description
1 polymer ?
#
loop_
_entity_poly.entity_id
_entity_poly.type
_entity_poly.pdbx_seq_one_letter_code
_entity_poly.pdbx_strand_id
1 'polypeptide(L)'
;MTGTHTRSSTDPVLEAGRGGEPTPAGRAGGRGDRFPGRRMAGGAPGTRPALVGIAGAYLAVALLALLVAAVHHTQGTSPVGASELWQWATGAEGMDETAAVLIASRVPRLLAGLLVGVALGFSGTLLQSIARNPLASPDTLAVNAGAYLTVVLVAVLGVAAPFYGQVGLTFVGGLGAAALVLALARGGAAGPSRLILAGAAISMALNS
;
A
#
# COMPACT_ATOMS: atom_id res chain seq x y z
N MET A 1 21.00 -17.66 69.81
CA MET A 1 20.08 -16.64 70.33
C MET A 1 19.05 -16.49 69.20
N THR A 2 18.00 -17.30 69.31
CA THR A 2 16.68 -17.00 69.86
C THR A 2 15.99 -15.90 69.06
N GLY A 3 14.86 -16.07 68.42
CA GLY A 3 13.67 -16.88 68.59
C GLY A 3 12.75 -16.59 67.40
N THR A 4 12.12 -17.50 66.73
CA THR A 4 10.78 -18.07 67.03
C THR A 4 9.66 -17.05 67.25
N HIS A 5 8.67 -17.13 66.40
CA HIS A 5 7.23 -17.22 66.68
C HIS A 5 6.47 -17.11 65.35
N THR A 6 5.96 -18.20 64.78
CA THR A 6 4.76 -19.02 65.03
C THR A 6 3.49 -18.21 65.26
N ARG A 7 2.56 -18.50 64.50
CA ARG A 7 1.16 -18.92 64.66
C ARG A 7 0.28 -18.36 63.58
N SER A 8 -0.32 -19.17 62.84
CA SER A 8 -1.36 -20.17 63.15
C SER A 8 -2.74 -19.59 62.91
N SER A 9 -3.40 -20.29 62.06
CA SER A 9 -4.73 -20.89 62.25
C SER A 9 -5.87 -19.92 61.99
N THR A 10 -6.92 -20.20 61.40
CA THR A 10 -7.71 -21.43 61.25
C THR A 10 -8.89 -21.07 60.36
N ASP A 11 -9.24 -22.00 59.50
CA ASP A 11 -10.65 -22.21 59.16
C ASP A 11 -11.48 -22.44 60.42
N PRO A 12 -12.78 -22.21 60.40
CA PRO A 12 -13.67 -23.24 59.91
C PRO A 12 -15.03 -22.75 59.35
N VAL A 13 -15.58 -23.55 58.49
CA VAL A 13 -16.72 -24.45 58.67
C VAL A 13 -18.13 -23.87 58.51
N LEU A 14 -18.78 -24.43 57.49
CA LEU A 14 -20.11 -25.05 57.50
C LEU A 14 -21.28 -24.30 58.17
N GLU A 15 -22.30 -24.13 57.40
CA GLU A 15 -23.67 -24.62 57.62
C GLU A 15 -24.51 -24.28 56.39
N ALA A 16 -25.00 -25.17 55.62
CA ALA A 16 -26.02 -26.19 55.78
C ALA A 16 -27.36 -25.56 56.25
N GLY A 17 -28.30 -25.53 55.38
CA GLY A 17 -29.67 -25.33 55.74
C GLY A 17 -30.61 -25.11 54.56
N ARG A 18 -31.11 -26.20 54.04
CA ARG A 18 -32.52 -26.53 53.75
C ARG A 18 -33.28 -25.45 52.98
N GLY A 19 -33.75 -25.72 51.81
CA GLY A 19 -34.92 -26.60 51.62
C GLY A 19 -36.12 -25.73 51.37
N GLY A 20 -36.57 -25.70 50.15
CA GLY A 20 -37.82 -25.08 49.75
C GLY A 20 -38.17 -25.54 48.34
N GLU A 21 -38.93 -26.59 48.33
CA GLU A 21 -39.50 -27.24 47.14
C GLU A 21 -40.50 -26.33 46.40
N PRO A 22 -40.93 -26.72 45.25
CA PRO A 22 -41.46 -25.84 44.20
C PRO A 22 -42.96 -25.63 44.33
N THR A 23 -43.41 -24.49 43.97
CA THR A 23 -44.84 -24.26 43.72
C THR A 23 -45.07 -24.06 42.24
N PRO A 24 -45.97 -24.83 41.66
CA PRO A 24 -46.36 -24.65 40.24
C PRO A 24 -47.55 -23.72 40.11
N ALA A 25 -47.64 -23.20 38.90
CA ALA A 25 -48.82 -22.57 38.30
C ALA A 25 -49.08 -21.11 38.56
N GLY A 26 -48.75 -20.39 37.51
CA GLY A 26 -49.29 -19.06 37.19
C GLY A 26 -49.26 -18.87 35.67
N ARG A 27 -50.21 -19.50 35.01
CA ARG A 27 -50.59 -19.13 33.63
C ARG A 27 -51.03 -17.67 33.64
N ALA A 28 -50.32 -16.81 32.98
CA ALA A 28 -50.94 -15.57 32.51
C ALA A 28 -50.16 -15.02 31.33
N GLY A 29 -50.81 -15.00 30.19
CA GLY A 29 -50.83 -13.91 29.27
C GLY A 29 -49.56 -13.66 28.47
N GLY A 30 -49.41 -14.42 27.41
CA GLY A 30 -48.56 -14.01 26.31
C GLY A 30 -48.96 -12.64 25.77
N ARG A 31 -48.17 -11.66 26.06
CA ARG A 31 -48.08 -10.47 25.22
C ARG A 31 -46.89 -10.71 24.31
N GLY A 32 -47.22 -11.21 23.14
CA GLY A 32 -46.27 -11.27 22.05
C GLY A 32 -45.78 -9.86 21.72
N ASP A 33 -44.61 -9.53 22.21
CA ASP A 33 -43.87 -8.43 21.67
C ASP A 33 -43.57 -8.76 20.21
N ARG A 34 -44.49 -8.35 19.36
CA ARG A 34 -44.24 -8.22 17.94
C ARG A 34 -43.20 -7.13 17.81
N PHE A 35 -41.92 -7.53 17.82
CA PHE A 35 -40.89 -6.72 17.24
C PHE A 35 -41.35 -6.38 15.83
N PRO A 36 -41.61 -5.10 15.50
CA PRO A 36 -41.89 -4.73 14.15
C PRO A 36 -40.66 -5.14 13.35
N GLY A 37 -40.84 -6.17 12.54
CA GLY A 37 -39.83 -6.62 11.62
C GLY A 37 -39.35 -5.41 10.82
N ARG A 38 -38.23 -4.88 11.23
CA ARG A 38 -37.48 -3.89 10.46
C ARG A 38 -37.14 -4.60 9.16
N ARG A 39 -38.05 -4.47 8.20
CA ARG A 39 -37.76 -4.79 6.81
C ARG A 39 -36.56 -3.93 6.48
N MET A 40 -35.39 -4.53 6.58
CA MET A 40 -34.22 -4.02 5.88
C MET A 40 -34.60 -4.10 4.41
N ALA A 41 -35.18 -3.02 3.91
CA ALA A 41 -35.20 -2.77 2.48
C ALA A 41 -33.73 -2.62 2.08
N GLY A 42 -33.04 -3.74 1.96
CA GLY A 42 -31.76 -3.87 1.28
C GLY A 42 -32.01 -3.67 -0.20
N GLY A 43 -32.32 -2.44 -0.58
CA GLY A 43 -32.09 -2.00 -1.93
C GLY A 43 -30.58 -2.14 -2.14
N ALA A 44 -30.17 -3.13 -2.91
CA ALA A 44 -28.79 -3.19 -3.40
C ALA A 44 -28.47 -1.80 -3.95
N PRO A 45 -27.42 -1.12 -3.46
CA PRO A 45 -27.01 0.18 -4.00
C PRO A 45 -26.81 -0.05 -5.49
N GLY A 46 -27.58 0.67 -6.30
CA GLY A 46 -27.54 0.52 -7.74
C GLY A 46 -26.08 0.61 -8.18
N THR A 47 -25.55 -0.45 -8.74
CA THR A 47 -24.14 -0.55 -9.17
C THR A 47 -23.77 0.50 -10.22
N ARG A 48 -24.76 1.09 -10.87
CA ARG A 48 -24.58 2.12 -11.90
C ARG A 48 -23.98 3.45 -11.40
N PRO A 49 -24.44 4.08 -10.29
CA PRO A 49 -23.81 5.34 -9.83
C PRO A 49 -22.39 5.12 -9.33
N ALA A 50 -22.07 3.95 -8.77
CA ALA A 50 -20.71 3.63 -8.35
C ALA A 50 -19.77 3.46 -9.55
N LEU A 51 -20.20 2.80 -10.62
CA LEU A 51 -19.42 2.63 -11.84
C LEU A 51 -19.19 3.96 -12.55
N VAL A 52 -20.17 4.85 -12.60
CA VAL A 52 -20.03 6.20 -13.17
C VAL A 52 -19.04 7.03 -12.36
N GLY A 53 -19.10 6.95 -11.04
CA GLY A 53 -18.13 7.62 -10.16
C GLY A 53 -16.69 7.13 -10.37
N ILE A 54 -16.51 5.83 -10.47
CA ILE A 54 -15.19 5.20 -10.73
C ILE A 54 -14.68 5.61 -12.11
N ALA A 55 -15.52 5.51 -13.16
CA ALA A 55 -15.15 5.93 -14.51
C ALA A 55 -14.78 7.42 -14.56
N GLY A 56 -15.55 8.26 -13.86
CA GLY A 56 -15.27 9.69 -13.73
C GLY A 56 -13.93 9.97 -13.05
N ALA A 57 -13.59 9.23 -12.00
CA ALA A 57 -12.31 9.36 -11.32
C ALA A 57 -11.14 8.96 -12.23
N TYR A 58 -11.24 7.86 -12.98
CA TYR A 58 -10.21 7.47 -13.95
C TYR A 58 -10.05 8.50 -15.07
N LEU A 59 -11.15 9.04 -15.58
CA LEU A 59 -11.12 10.09 -16.58
C LEU A 59 -10.44 11.35 -16.04
N ALA A 60 -10.75 11.77 -14.81
CA ALA A 60 -10.12 12.93 -14.18
C ALA A 60 -8.60 12.72 -14.00
N VAL A 61 -8.17 11.54 -13.59
CA VAL A 61 -6.74 11.20 -13.46
C VAL A 61 -6.07 11.20 -14.83
N ALA A 62 -6.71 10.64 -15.86
CA ALA A 62 -6.18 10.65 -17.22
C ALA A 62 -6.04 12.09 -17.78
N LEU A 63 -7.05 12.93 -17.58
CA LEU A 63 -7.01 14.34 -17.99
C LEU A 63 -5.92 15.12 -17.23
N LEU A 64 -5.77 14.87 -15.93
CA LEU A 64 -4.69 15.49 -15.14
C LEU A 64 -3.32 15.03 -15.64
N ALA A 65 -3.13 13.76 -15.94
CA ALA A 65 -1.88 13.25 -16.49
C ALA A 65 -1.57 13.87 -17.86
N LEU A 66 -2.59 14.03 -18.70
CA LEU A 66 -2.45 14.68 -20.00
C LEU A 66 -2.09 16.17 -19.87
N LEU A 67 -2.72 16.86 -18.91
CA LEU A 67 -2.41 18.26 -18.60
C LEU A 67 -0.97 18.42 -18.11
N VAL A 68 -0.55 17.56 -17.18
CA VAL A 68 0.83 17.56 -16.66
C VAL A 68 1.83 17.27 -17.78
N ALA A 69 1.53 16.31 -18.65
CA ALA A 69 2.36 16.02 -19.83
C ALA A 69 2.45 17.24 -20.77
N ALA A 70 1.33 17.88 -21.07
CA ALA A 70 1.30 19.08 -21.90
C ALA A 70 2.12 20.23 -21.28
N VAL A 71 1.94 20.48 -19.98
CA VAL A 71 2.72 21.49 -19.25
C VAL A 71 4.22 21.13 -19.25
N HIS A 72 4.57 19.85 -19.05
CA HIS A 72 5.96 19.40 -19.08
C HIS A 72 6.62 19.66 -20.45
N HIS A 73 5.89 19.50 -21.55
CA HIS A 73 6.41 19.78 -22.88
C HIS A 73 6.53 21.28 -23.19
N THR A 74 5.61 22.10 -22.66
CA THR A 74 5.60 23.54 -22.91
C THR A 74 6.51 24.33 -21.96
N GLN A 75 6.85 23.78 -20.81
CA GLN A 75 7.72 24.42 -19.82
C GLN A 75 9.17 23.97 -20.02
N GLY A 76 10.07 24.93 -20.24
CA GLY A 76 11.51 24.68 -20.38
C GLY A 76 12.22 25.82 -21.05
N THR A 77 13.57 25.76 -21.12
CA THR A 77 14.43 26.77 -21.79
C THR A 77 14.20 26.88 -23.26
N SER A 78 13.55 25.88 -23.88
CA SER A 78 13.12 25.91 -25.27
C SER A 78 11.73 25.31 -25.34
N PRO A 79 10.69 26.12 -25.60
CA PRO A 79 9.34 25.62 -25.74
C PRO A 79 9.23 24.76 -27.00
N VAL A 80 8.73 23.54 -26.85
CA VAL A 80 8.32 22.69 -27.98
C VAL A 80 6.82 22.85 -28.12
N GLY A 81 6.37 23.34 -29.27
CA GLY A 81 4.96 23.54 -29.54
C GLY A 81 4.22 22.26 -29.92
N ALA A 82 2.90 22.34 -29.99
CA ALA A 82 2.08 21.20 -30.41
C ALA A 82 2.35 20.81 -31.89
N SER A 83 2.78 21.76 -32.72
CA SER A 83 3.18 21.53 -34.10
C SER A 83 4.37 20.61 -34.23
N GLU A 84 5.41 20.85 -33.43
CA GLU A 84 6.64 20.05 -33.43
C GLU A 84 6.37 18.64 -32.92
N LEU A 85 5.53 18.52 -31.88
CA LEU A 85 5.09 17.20 -31.38
C LEU A 85 4.31 16.43 -32.44
N TRP A 86 3.44 17.10 -33.19
CA TRP A 86 2.70 16.48 -34.28
C TRP A 86 3.61 16.04 -35.41
N GLN A 87 4.56 16.92 -35.84
CA GLN A 87 5.56 16.59 -36.86
C GLN A 87 6.41 15.36 -36.42
N TRP A 88 6.85 15.33 -35.17
CA TRP A 88 7.58 14.20 -34.62
C TRP A 88 6.75 12.91 -34.67
N ALA A 89 5.50 12.95 -34.23
CA ALA A 89 4.61 11.80 -34.18
C ALA A 89 4.25 11.25 -35.57
N THR A 90 4.18 12.12 -36.56
CA THR A 90 3.85 11.77 -37.94
C THR A 90 5.07 11.51 -38.83
N GLY A 91 6.28 11.79 -38.34
CA GLY A 91 7.53 11.63 -39.10
C GLY A 91 7.62 12.68 -40.23
N ALA A 92 6.93 13.83 -40.10
CA ALA A 92 6.96 14.88 -41.12
C ALA A 92 8.35 15.53 -41.24
N GLU A 93 8.79 15.78 -42.44
CA GLU A 93 10.06 16.44 -42.72
C GLU A 93 9.98 17.95 -42.38
N GLY A 94 11.10 18.54 -41.93
CA GLY A 94 11.20 19.98 -41.68
C GLY A 94 11.16 20.39 -40.22
N MET A 95 11.28 19.42 -39.28
CA MET A 95 11.38 19.72 -37.85
C MET A 95 12.75 20.37 -37.54
N ASP A 96 12.74 21.38 -36.68
CA ASP A 96 13.96 21.99 -36.15
C ASP A 96 14.77 20.93 -35.36
N GLU A 97 16.07 20.88 -35.62
CA GLU A 97 16.96 19.91 -34.99
C GLU A 97 16.94 20.01 -33.45
N THR A 98 16.84 21.22 -32.91
CA THR A 98 16.74 21.48 -31.49
C THR A 98 15.45 20.89 -30.90
N ALA A 99 14.32 21.08 -31.62
CA ALA A 99 13.04 20.50 -31.22
C ALA A 99 13.07 18.97 -31.23
N ALA A 100 13.68 18.37 -32.26
CA ALA A 100 13.84 16.91 -32.37
C ALA A 100 14.62 16.34 -31.20
N VAL A 101 15.75 16.93 -30.81
CA VAL A 101 16.57 16.50 -29.68
C VAL A 101 15.80 16.64 -28.35
N LEU A 102 15.08 17.74 -28.16
CA LEU A 102 14.28 17.97 -26.96
C LEU A 102 13.15 16.95 -26.83
N ILE A 103 12.43 16.68 -27.92
CA ILE A 103 11.36 15.69 -27.93
C ILE A 103 11.94 14.28 -27.65
N ALA A 104 13.05 13.92 -28.31
CA ALA A 104 13.72 12.65 -28.12
C ALA A 104 14.19 12.42 -26.67
N SER A 105 14.46 13.48 -25.92
CA SER A 105 14.83 13.39 -24.51
C SER A 105 13.63 13.39 -23.55
N ARG A 106 12.56 14.12 -23.88
CA ARG A 106 11.39 14.33 -23.01
C ARG A 106 10.37 13.20 -23.11
N VAL A 107 10.10 12.72 -24.33
CA VAL A 107 9.11 11.65 -24.55
C VAL A 107 9.45 10.37 -23.81
N PRO A 108 10.69 9.83 -23.84
CA PRO A 108 11.03 8.65 -23.07
C PRO A 108 10.86 8.83 -21.57
N ARG A 109 11.15 10.02 -21.04
CA ARG A 109 10.93 10.32 -19.61
C ARG A 109 9.45 10.27 -19.22
N LEU A 110 8.59 10.84 -20.05
CA LEU A 110 7.14 10.78 -19.81
C LEU A 110 6.61 9.36 -19.87
N LEU A 111 7.04 8.59 -20.87
CA LEU A 111 6.66 7.19 -20.99
C LEU A 111 7.16 6.36 -19.82
N ALA A 112 8.41 6.57 -19.41
CA ALA A 112 8.96 5.91 -18.22
C ALA A 112 8.17 6.28 -16.96
N GLY A 113 7.87 7.57 -16.75
CA GLY A 113 7.04 8.02 -15.62
C GLY A 113 5.65 7.41 -15.61
N LEU A 114 5.01 7.33 -16.77
CA LEU A 114 3.69 6.70 -16.92
C LEU A 114 3.76 5.21 -16.59
N LEU A 115 4.73 4.48 -17.14
CA LEU A 115 4.91 3.04 -16.89
C LEU A 115 5.22 2.76 -15.43
N VAL A 116 6.10 3.54 -14.81
CA VAL A 116 6.42 3.44 -13.38
C VAL A 116 5.19 3.73 -12.53
N GLY A 117 4.43 4.77 -12.86
CA GLY A 117 3.20 5.11 -12.14
C GLY A 117 2.15 4.00 -12.20
N VAL A 118 1.94 3.41 -13.38
CA VAL A 118 1.04 2.26 -13.56
C VAL A 118 1.55 1.05 -12.77
N ALA A 119 2.83 0.73 -12.85
CA ALA A 119 3.42 -0.39 -12.13
C ALA A 119 3.31 -0.23 -10.60
N LEU A 120 3.57 0.96 -10.08
CA LEU A 120 3.43 1.27 -8.65
C LEU A 120 1.96 1.21 -8.20
N GLY A 121 1.04 1.74 -8.99
CA GLY A 121 -0.39 1.65 -8.72
C GLY A 121 -0.87 0.21 -8.66
N PHE A 122 -0.46 -0.61 -9.62
CA PHE A 122 -0.80 -2.03 -9.66
C PHE A 122 -0.19 -2.81 -8.49
N SER A 123 1.09 -2.62 -8.21
CA SER A 123 1.76 -3.27 -7.07
C SER A 123 1.16 -2.83 -5.73
N GLY A 124 0.80 -1.56 -5.59
CA GLY A 124 0.11 -1.03 -4.42
C GLY A 124 -1.23 -1.71 -4.17
N THR A 125 -2.08 -1.83 -5.19
CA THR A 125 -3.39 -2.49 -5.08
C THR A 125 -3.25 -3.99 -4.75
N LEU A 126 -2.28 -4.68 -5.34
CA LEU A 126 -1.98 -6.08 -5.02
C LEU A 126 -1.55 -6.23 -3.56
N LEU A 127 -0.63 -5.38 -3.11
CA LEU A 127 -0.12 -5.46 -1.74
C LEU A 127 -1.21 -5.16 -0.71
N GLN A 128 -2.06 -4.16 -0.95
CA GLN A 128 -3.21 -3.85 -0.10
C GLN A 128 -4.20 -5.01 -0.03
N SER A 129 -4.44 -5.68 -1.15
CA SER A 129 -5.31 -6.85 -1.23
C SER A 129 -4.75 -8.05 -0.43
N ILE A 130 -3.46 -8.34 -0.60
CA ILE A 130 -2.78 -9.45 0.10
C ILE A 130 -2.67 -9.18 1.60
N ALA A 131 -2.27 -7.96 1.96
CA ALA A 131 -2.13 -7.54 3.35
C ALA A 131 -3.48 -7.29 4.04
N ARG A 132 -4.57 -7.19 3.28
CA ARG A 132 -5.90 -6.77 3.75
C ARG A 132 -5.84 -5.47 4.57
N ASN A 133 -4.94 -4.58 4.17
CA ASN A 133 -4.66 -3.33 4.85
C ASN A 133 -4.49 -2.21 3.81
N PRO A 134 -5.35 -1.18 3.83
CA PRO A 134 -5.25 -0.07 2.88
C PRO A 134 -4.00 0.81 3.06
N LEU A 135 -3.30 0.67 4.19
CA LEU A 135 -2.06 1.39 4.47
C LEU A 135 -0.80 0.67 3.94
N ALA A 136 -0.96 -0.54 3.39
CA ALA A 136 0.17 -1.24 2.80
C ALA A 136 0.59 -0.56 1.49
N SER A 137 1.88 -0.34 1.33
CA SER A 137 2.49 0.23 0.12
C SER A 137 3.73 -0.57 -0.28
N PRO A 138 4.18 -0.48 -1.54
CA PRO A 138 5.44 -1.10 -1.95
C PRO A 138 6.65 -0.65 -1.11
N ASP A 139 6.62 0.57 -0.58
CA ASP A 139 7.67 1.11 0.28
C ASP A 139 7.77 0.40 1.63
N THR A 140 6.68 -0.23 2.10
CA THR A 140 6.69 -1.03 3.33
C THR A 140 7.59 -2.27 3.25
N LEU A 141 8.02 -2.64 2.05
CA LEU A 141 8.97 -3.74 1.80
C LEU A 141 10.39 -3.24 1.51
N ALA A 142 10.66 -1.94 1.66
CA ALA A 142 11.96 -1.32 1.39
C ALA A 142 12.53 -1.59 -0.01
N VAL A 143 11.68 -1.97 -0.98
CA VAL A 143 12.11 -2.33 -2.36
C VAL A 143 12.83 -1.16 -3.02
N ASN A 144 12.25 0.04 -2.92
CA ASN A 144 12.83 1.24 -3.52
C ASN A 144 14.19 1.59 -2.88
N ALA A 145 14.31 1.45 -1.56
CA ALA A 145 15.56 1.71 -0.84
C ALA A 145 16.68 0.74 -1.27
N GLY A 146 16.36 -0.55 -1.40
CA GLY A 146 17.32 -1.55 -1.88
C GLY A 146 17.73 -1.35 -3.34
N ALA A 147 16.79 -0.98 -4.19
CA ALA A 147 17.07 -0.63 -5.58
C ALA A 147 17.97 0.60 -5.67
N TYR A 148 17.65 1.65 -4.92
CA TYR A 148 18.43 2.88 -4.87
C TYR A 148 19.86 2.65 -4.36
N LEU A 149 20.01 1.93 -3.25
CA LEU A 149 21.33 1.55 -2.74
C LEU A 149 22.17 0.84 -3.81
N THR A 150 21.56 -0.06 -4.57
CA THR A 150 22.29 -0.77 -5.65
C THR A 150 22.76 0.18 -6.74
N VAL A 151 21.94 1.15 -7.15
CA VAL A 151 22.33 2.18 -8.13
C VAL A 151 23.53 2.97 -7.61
N VAL A 152 23.46 3.42 -6.34
CA VAL A 152 24.56 4.17 -5.72
C VAL A 152 25.83 3.32 -5.64
N LEU A 153 25.73 2.06 -5.22
CA LEU A 153 26.89 1.16 -5.13
C LEU A 153 27.51 0.92 -6.50
N VAL A 154 26.73 0.66 -7.53
CA VAL A 154 27.22 0.49 -8.91
C VAL A 154 27.96 1.74 -9.37
N ALA A 155 27.43 2.92 -9.08
CA ALA A 155 28.05 4.19 -9.43
C ALA A 155 29.37 4.45 -8.66
N VAL A 156 29.36 4.24 -7.33
CA VAL A 156 30.52 4.47 -6.46
C VAL A 156 31.65 3.48 -6.72
N LEU A 157 31.32 2.21 -6.95
CA LEU A 157 32.30 1.16 -7.25
C LEU A 157 32.81 1.22 -8.70
N GLY A 158 32.28 2.11 -9.53
CA GLY A 158 32.70 2.27 -10.92
C GLY A 158 32.40 1.02 -11.77
N VAL A 159 31.38 0.22 -11.42
CA VAL A 159 31.04 -1.00 -12.15
C VAL A 159 30.48 -0.62 -13.52
N ALA A 160 31.28 -0.83 -14.57
CA ALA A 160 30.87 -0.60 -15.94
C ALA A 160 29.96 -1.75 -16.39
N ALA A 161 28.67 -1.66 -16.07
CA ALA A 161 27.67 -2.60 -16.55
C ALA A 161 26.86 -1.95 -17.70
N PRO A 162 26.54 -2.71 -18.76
CA PRO A 162 25.61 -2.23 -19.79
C PRO A 162 24.24 -1.95 -19.18
N PHE A 163 23.44 -1.12 -19.84
CA PHE A 163 22.12 -0.66 -19.32
C PHE A 163 21.27 -1.78 -18.73
N TYR A 164 21.11 -2.90 -19.45
CA TYR A 164 20.33 -4.04 -18.95
C TYR A 164 20.96 -4.72 -17.74
N GLY A 165 22.30 -4.69 -17.63
CA GLY A 165 23.01 -5.19 -16.45
C GLY A 165 22.72 -4.35 -15.22
N GLN A 166 22.73 -3.03 -15.36
CA GLN A 166 22.37 -2.11 -14.27
C GLN A 166 20.93 -2.30 -13.82
N VAL A 167 19.98 -2.43 -14.77
CA VAL A 167 18.57 -2.72 -14.49
C VAL A 167 18.43 -4.03 -13.71
N GLY A 168 19.12 -5.09 -14.15
CA GLY A 168 19.11 -6.39 -13.46
C GLY A 168 19.65 -6.32 -12.03
N LEU A 169 20.79 -5.65 -11.84
CA LEU A 169 21.38 -5.44 -10.51
C LEU A 169 20.45 -4.66 -9.58
N THR A 170 19.85 -3.59 -10.07
CA THR A 170 18.90 -2.77 -9.33
C THR A 170 17.67 -3.58 -8.91
N PHE A 171 17.15 -4.40 -9.81
CA PHE A 171 16.05 -5.30 -9.52
C PHE A 171 16.39 -6.32 -8.42
N VAL A 172 17.58 -6.94 -8.50
CA VAL A 172 18.08 -7.86 -7.47
C VAL A 172 18.24 -7.15 -6.12
N GLY A 173 18.72 -5.90 -6.11
CA GLY A 173 18.83 -5.10 -4.89
C GLY A 173 17.48 -4.84 -4.24
N GLY A 174 16.48 -4.48 -5.02
CA GLY A 174 15.11 -4.30 -4.53
C GLY A 174 14.50 -5.59 -3.97
N LEU A 175 14.67 -6.72 -4.69
CA LEU A 175 14.24 -8.04 -4.22
C LEU A 175 14.97 -8.47 -2.94
N GLY A 176 16.26 -8.20 -2.86
CA GLY A 176 17.09 -8.50 -1.69
C GLY A 176 16.58 -7.75 -0.44
N ALA A 177 16.28 -6.47 -0.58
CA ALA A 177 15.69 -5.67 0.50
C ALA A 177 14.33 -6.21 0.93
N ALA A 178 13.44 -6.55 -0.02
CA ALA A 178 12.16 -7.15 0.30
C ALA A 178 12.31 -8.50 1.01
N ALA A 179 13.23 -9.35 0.55
CA ALA A 179 13.51 -10.63 1.19
C ALA A 179 14.03 -10.45 2.63
N LEU A 180 14.89 -9.45 2.85
CA LEU A 180 15.39 -9.10 4.17
C LEU A 180 14.26 -8.64 5.11
N VAL A 181 13.38 -7.75 4.65
CA VAL A 181 12.19 -7.32 5.41
C VAL A 181 11.32 -8.51 5.78
N LEU A 182 11.02 -9.38 4.81
CA LEU A 182 10.20 -10.56 5.05
C LEU A 182 10.86 -11.55 6.00
N ALA A 183 12.18 -11.74 5.92
CA ALA A 183 12.93 -12.59 6.84
C ALA A 183 12.86 -12.08 8.28
N LEU A 184 13.05 -10.77 8.48
CA LEU A 184 12.93 -10.14 9.80
C LEU A 184 11.48 -10.18 10.33
N ALA A 185 10.49 -10.10 9.45
CA ALA A 185 9.10 -10.16 9.83
C ALA A 185 8.61 -11.57 10.23
N ARG A 186 9.28 -12.64 9.79
CA ARG A 186 8.89 -14.04 10.03
C ARG A 186 9.08 -14.53 11.47
N GLY A 187 9.83 -13.83 12.31
CA GLY A 187 10.16 -14.28 13.66
C GLY A 187 9.13 -13.89 14.73
N GLY A 188 8.05 -14.66 14.94
CA GLY A 188 7.14 -14.52 16.09
C GLY A 188 5.70 -14.18 15.75
N ALA A 189 4.83 -14.19 16.78
CA ALA A 189 3.37 -13.96 16.71
C ALA A 189 2.95 -12.51 16.37
N ALA A 190 3.86 -11.69 15.88
CA ALA A 190 3.61 -10.29 15.61
C ALA A 190 3.04 -10.11 14.19
N GLY A 191 1.82 -9.58 14.14
CA GLY A 191 1.04 -9.33 12.94
C GLY A 191 1.63 -8.26 11.99
N PRO A 192 0.79 -7.67 11.13
CA PRO A 192 1.17 -6.74 10.06
C PRO A 192 2.04 -5.55 10.48
N SER A 193 1.93 -5.12 11.75
CA SER A 193 2.71 -4.01 12.31
C SER A 193 4.23 -4.27 12.31
N ARG A 194 4.66 -5.51 12.50
CA ARG A 194 6.09 -5.86 12.48
C ARG A 194 6.69 -5.74 11.08
N LEU A 195 5.91 -6.09 10.06
CA LEU A 195 6.32 -5.93 8.67
C LEU A 195 6.57 -4.44 8.34
N ILE A 196 5.65 -3.57 8.77
CA ILE A 196 5.76 -2.13 8.56
C ILE A 196 6.97 -1.55 9.30
N LEU A 197 7.18 -1.94 10.56
CA LEU A 197 8.33 -1.49 11.34
C LEU A 197 9.66 -1.96 10.74
N ALA A 198 9.76 -3.24 10.35
CA ALA A 198 10.96 -3.79 9.71
C ALA A 198 11.27 -3.09 8.40
N GLY A 199 10.24 -2.86 7.57
CA GLY A 199 10.37 -2.13 6.30
C GLY A 199 10.83 -0.69 6.50
N ALA A 200 10.22 0.03 7.44
CA ALA A 200 10.62 1.40 7.75
C ALA A 200 12.07 1.48 8.28
N ALA A 201 12.46 0.60 9.18
CA ALA A 201 13.82 0.55 9.73
C ALA A 201 14.85 0.26 8.64
N ILE A 202 14.59 -0.70 7.76
CA ILE A 202 15.48 -1.05 6.65
C ILE A 202 15.51 0.09 5.62
N SER A 203 14.38 0.70 5.28
CA SER A 203 14.35 1.85 4.38
C SER A 203 15.19 3.00 4.91
N MET A 204 15.08 3.32 6.19
CA MET A 204 15.90 4.35 6.83
C MET A 204 17.38 3.99 6.80
N ALA A 205 17.73 2.75 7.13
CA ALA A 205 19.13 2.29 7.13
C ALA A 205 19.76 2.26 5.75
N LEU A 206 19.00 1.96 4.70
CA LEU A 206 19.50 1.91 3.31
C LEU A 206 19.55 3.29 2.65
N ASN A 207 18.84 4.30 3.16
CA ASN A 207 18.84 5.66 2.63
C ASN A 207 19.75 6.63 3.41
N SER A 208 20.40 6.18 4.47
CA SER A 208 21.36 6.98 5.24
C SER A 208 22.77 6.86 4.68
#